data_ef0ea33d47506e0ae15279a73a1ccf6d
#
_entry.id   ef0ea33d47506e0ae15279a73a1ccf6d
#
_cell.length_a   1.000
_cell.length_b   1.000
_cell.length_c   1.000
_cell.angle_alpha   90.00
_cell.angle_beta   90.00
_cell.angle_gamma   90.00
#
_symmetry.space_group_name_H-M   'P 1'
#
loop_
_entity.id
_entity.type
_entity.pdbx_description
1 polymer ?
#
loop_
_entity_poly.entity_id
_entity_poly.type
_entity_poly.pdbx_seq_one_letter_code
_entity_poly.pdbx_strand_id
1 'polypeptide(L)'
;MFDNEVINEIKSKVDYYEFYSNYTEGIKKIGKSYWARCPFHQETKPSFQINVNTGIWKCWGEQIGGDIFNFYSRYYNMSKHDAIIAIAETYGVQLHLTQEEQDLRDRNKKFYNINKVMCRKYQENLYTPDGAQALTYITKRRGFSMDIIKKFKIGCGINNLPNDDRLFELNLIKEGENGDYYSTFRNNRIVIPRISENGKIVSFTGRLINDGDPKYIHTQDTPIFSKHEHVMGLYQAKYAIREHKKVIIVEGELDMIRAHEKGISNTVALSGLALSVEQLSLLKKYTNNFYVYVEDSKTAEALPRLYETIKQEIPYANIYVIQGGNIDNKCDLDDYLRSHTSEDFKKLIKRATTYNEYQISFLANEFNPTDSPEIKTKKLRIIASFLNTIKNSVDREQYVIMVAEKTLMVESVIYNAMNKCKKQEIYYSTPKKLTWLSRPVYTQRIIISTLFTDLNKGKLLDTISKLNIVDYLEPLYKSIFLELRDYILGNTQEGKVDYNKYFTEISSKNDELLEGIITDIHMKSYELEDIEDEQIEELLTEQVDTLKEYAMVTSEV
;
A
#
# COMPACT_ATOMS: atom_id res chain seq x y z
N MET A 1 -7.70 25.60 -5.93
CA MET A 1 -6.57 25.64 -4.97
C MET A 1 -6.98 26.56 -3.84
N PHE A 2 -6.83 26.16 -2.58
CA PHE A 2 -7.21 27.02 -1.47
C PHE A 2 -6.24 28.19 -1.34
N ASP A 3 -6.79 29.37 -1.03
CA ASP A 3 -6.00 30.58 -0.78
C ASP A 3 -5.09 30.38 0.45
N ASN A 4 -3.89 30.93 0.40
CA ASN A 4 -2.95 30.90 1.52
C ASN A 4 -3.52 31.51 2.81
N GLU A 5 -4.43 32.49 2.69
CA GLU A 5 -5.11 33.07 3.84
C GLU A 5 -5.98 32.02 4.56
N VAL A 6 -6.73 31.23 3.83
CA VAL A 6 -7.57 30.15 4.34
C VAL A 6 -6.73 29.05 5.01
N ILE A 7 -5.61 28.66 4.36
CA ILE A 7 -4.68 27.68 4.91
C ILE A 7 -4.10 28.17 6.24
N ASN A 8 -3.71 29.44 6.31
CA ASN A 8 -3.17 30.05 7.52
C ASN A 8 -4.26 30.20 8.60
N GLU A 9 -5.50 30.53 8.23
CA GLU A 9 -6.62 30.56 9.16
C GLU A 9 -6.86 29.18 9.80
N ILE A 10 -6.88 28.12 9.01
CA ILE A 10 -7.00 26.75 9.52
C ILE A 10 -5.85 26.44 10.49
N LYS A 11 -4.60 26.70 10.06
CA LYS A 11 -3.41 26.45 10.86
C LYS A 11 -3.42 27.22 12.19
N SER A 12 -3.96 28.43 12.21
CA SER A 12 -4.05 29.26 13.41
C SER A 12 -5.08 28.77 14.44
N LYS A 13 -6.10 28.03 14.00
CA LYS A 13 -7.16 27.48 14.86
C LYS A 13 -6.84 26.09 15.42
N VAL A 14 -5.82 25.41 14.87
CA VAL A 14 -5.46 24.04 15.25
C VAL A 14 -4.48 24.05 16.41
N ASP A 15 -4.85 23.45 17.53
CA ASP A 15 -3.88 23.03 18.54
C ASP A 15 -3.16 21.78 18.03
N TYR A 16 -1.90 21.92 17.64
CA TYR A 16 -1.15 20.83 17.01
C TYR A 16 -0.85 19.68 17.98
N TYR A 17 -0.70 19.95 19.27
CA TYR A 17 -0.53 18.89 20.25
C TYR A 17 -1.80 18.05 20.38
N GLU A 18 -2.94 18.71 20.57
CA GLU A 18 -4.25 18.04 20.63
C GLU A 18 -4.56 17.30 19.35
N PHE A 19 -4.32 17.95 18.18
CA PHE A 19 -4.52 17.35 16.88
C PHE A 19 -3.78 16.00 16.76
N TYR A 20 -2.46 15.98 16.96
CA TYR A 20 -1.68 14.74 16.83
C TYR A 20 -1.96 13.72 17.93
N SER A 21 -2.36 14.16 19.13
CA SER A 21 -2.73 13.25 20.22
C SER A 21 -3.92 12.36 19.89
N ASN A 22 -4.83 12.83 19.02
CA ASN A 22 -5.98 12.05 18.58
C ASN A 22 -5.61 10.89 17.65
N TYR A 23 -4.41 10.89 17.08
CA TYR A 23 -3.97 9.93 16.04
C TYR A 23 -2.74 9.11 16.42
N THR A 24 -2.02 9.51 17.45
CA THR A 24 -0.76 8.89 17.86
C THR A 24 -0.81 8.41 19.29
N GLU A 25 -0.01 7.40 19.61
CA GLU A 25 0.09 6.87 20.97
C GLU A 25 1.42 7.26 21.62
N GLY A 26 1.35 7.58 22.91
CA GLY A 26 2.54 7.74 23.75
C GLY A 26 3.36 8.97 23.43
N ILE A 27 2.71 10.10 23.09
CA ILE A 27 3.41 11.38 22.88
C ILE A 27 4.21 11.78 24.12
N LYS A 28 5.51 12.02 23.93
CA LYS A 28 6.43 12.49 24.98
C LYS A 28 7.27 13.63 24.46
N LYS A 29 7.52 14.63 25.32
CA LYS A 29 8.45 15.71 25.01
C LYS A 29 9.88 15.24 25.19
N ILE A 30 10.69 15.35 24.15
CA ILE A 30 12.12 15.04 24.16
C ILE A 30 12.86 16.27 23.57
N GLY A 31 13.60 16.98 24.41
CA GLY A 31 14.22 18.25 24.02
C GLY A 31 13.19 19.31 23.64
N LYS A 32 13.31 19.88 22.44
CA LYS A 32 12.39 20.91 21.92
C LYS A 32 11.22 20.32 21.11
N SER A 33 11.21 19.02 20.83
CA SER A 33 10.23 18.34 20.00
C SER A 33 9.40 17.35 20.80
N TYR A 34 8.26 16.96 20.23
CA TYR A 34 7.42 15.89 20.76
C TYR A 34 7.61 14.64 19.90
N TRP A 35 7.66 13.49 20.53
CA TRP A 35 7.89 12.21 19.90
C TRP A 35 6.78 11.23 20.28
N ALA A 36 6.31 10.47 19.28
CA ALA A 36 5.28 9.45 19.44
C ALA A 36 5.62 8.21 18.62
N ARG A 37 4.88 7.12 18.81
CA ARG A 37 4.88 6.02 17.87
C ARG A 37 4.18 6.46 16.57
N CYS A 38 4.79 6.13 15.44
CA CYS A 38 4.25 6.51 14.13
C CYS A 38 2.90 5.84 13.87
N PRO A 39 1.85 6.57 13.45
CA PRO A 39 0.57 5.97 13.13
C PRO A 39 0.54 5.31 11.74
N PHE A 40 1.60 5.46 10.94
CA PHE A 40 1.66 4.99 9.55
C PHE A 40 2.37 3.64 9.41
N HIS A 41 3.15 3.23 10.40
CA HIS A 41 3.80 1.92 10.43
C HIS A 41 3.92 1.41 11.86
N GLN A 42 4.16 0.10 11.99
CA GLN A 42 4.31 -0.52 13.29
C GLN A 42 5.75 -0.41 13.79
N GLU A 43 5.93 0.13 14.99
CA GLU A 43 7.23 0.27 15.62
C GLU A 43 7.16 0.11 17.14
N THR A 44 8.31 -0.22 17.75
CA THR A 44 8.44 -0.33 19.21
C THR A 44 9.07 0.90 19.84
N LYS A 45 9.89 1.62 19.08
CA LYS A 45 10.55 2.87 19.51
C LYS A 45 9.91 4.04 18.80
N PRO A 46 9.64 5.16 19.49
CA PRO A 46 9.07 6.35 18.85
C PRO A 46 9.98 6.88 17.74
N SER A 47 9.45 7.00 16.52
CA SER A 47 10.14 7.61 15.37
C SER A 47 9.36 8.78 14.76
N PHE A 48 8.17 9.07 15.30
CA PHE A 48 7.31 10.14 14.83
C PHE A 48 7.56 11.43 15.63
N GLN A 49 8.28 12.35 15.01
CA GLN A 49 8.61 13.65 15.58
C GLN A 49 7.56 14.69 15.20
N ILE A 50 7.16 15.52 16.16
CA ILE A 50 6.14 16.57 16.00
C ILE A 50 6.70 17.89 16.49
N ASN A 51 6.58 18.92 15.67
CA ASN A 51 6.79 20.30 16.08
C ASN A 51 5.43 20.95 16.36
N VAL A 52 5.08 21.08 17.63
CA VAL A 52 3.76 21.62 18.03
C VAL A 52 3.63 23.14 17.81
N ASN A 53 4.69 23.85 17.47
CA ASN A 53 4.61 25.28 17.17
C ASN A 53 4.27 25.53 15.68
N THR A 54 4.71 24.62 14.80
CA THR A 54 4.53 24.77 13.34
C THR A 54 3.55 23.77 12.75
N GLY A 55 3.17 22.73 13.51
CA GLY A 55 2.34 21.63 13.01
C GLY A 55 3.05 20.69 12.04
N ILE A 56 4.37 20.83 11.87
CA ILE A 56 5.16 19.96 11.01
C ILE A 56 5.51 18.68 11.76
N TRP A 57 5.46 17.57 11.05
CA TRP A 57 5.83 16.25 11.56
C TRP A 57 6.79 15.54 10.63
N LYS A 58 7.56 14.61 11.20
CA LYS A 58 8.42 13.70 10.45
C LYS A 58 8.42 12.32 11.10
N CYS A 59 8.30 11.28 10.28
CA CYS A 59 8.59 9.91 10.68
C CYS A 59 10.00 9.53 10.19
N TRP A 60 10.91 9.30 11.11
CA TRP A 60 12.29 8.91 10.79
C TRP A 60 12.42 7.44 10.37
N GLY A 61 11.44 6.60 10.74
CA GLY A 61 11.40 5.20 10.32
C GLY A 61 11.08 5.02 8.84
N GLU A 62 10.08 5.76 8.34
CA GLU A 62 9.66 5.69 6.92
C GLU A 62 10.18 6.85 6.06
N GLN A 63 10.93 7.78 6.64
CA GLN A 63 11.45 8.96 5.95
C GLN A 63 10.37 9.82 5.28
N ILE A 64 9.18 9.91 5.92
CA ILE A 64 8.03 10.71 5.46
C ILE A 64 7.76 11.84 6.43
N GLY A 65 7.22 12.94 5.91
CA GLY A 65 6.88 14.11 6.73
C GLY A 65 5.93 15.06 6.03
N GLY A 66 5.62 16.16 6.69
CA GLY A 66 4.75 17.19 6.15
C GLY A 66 4.05 18.00 7.22
N ASP A 67 2.99 18.72 6.85
CA ASP A 67 2.12 19.46 7.76
C ASP A 67 0.87 18.63 8.16
N ILE A 68 -0.06 19.26 8.89
CA ILE A 68 -1.30 18.60 9.33
C ILE A 68 -2.15 18.08 8.16
N PHE A 69 -2.11 18.75 7.01
CA PHE A 69 -2.89 18.35 5.84
C PHE A 69 -2.29 17.10 5.18
N ASN A 70 -0.97 17.05 5.03
CA ASN A 70 -0.28 15.85 4.56
C ASN A 70 -0.47 14.68 5.54
N PHE A 71 -0.46 14.97 6.86
CA PHE A 71 -0.75 13.96 7.87
C PHE A 71 -2.15 13.40 7.70
N TYR A 72 -3.15 14.26 7.65
CA TYR A 72 -4.56 13.87 7.59
C TYR A 72 -4.89 13.16 6.28
N SER A 73 -4.35 13.66 5.16
CA SER A 73 -4.43 13.03 3.83
C SER A 73 -3.91 11.59 3.87
N ARG A 74 -2.72 11.40 4.39
CA ARG A 74 -2.11 10.06 4.50
C ARG A 74 -2.82 9.16 5.51
N TYR A 75 -3.25 9.71 6.65
CA TYR A 75 -3.92 8.94 7.69
C TYR A 75 -5.26 8.38 7.22
N TYR A 76 -6.02 9.16 6.47
CA TYR A 76 -7.33 8.78 5.95
C TYR A 76 -7.30 8.30 4.49
N ASN A 77 -6.14 8.25 3.86
CA ASN A 77 -5.97 7.89 2.44
C ASN A 77 -6.92 8.68 1.54
N MET A 78 -6.84 10.01 1.62
CA MET A 78 -7.63 10.95 0.83
C MET A 78 -6.71 11.99 0.21
N SER A 79 -7.19 12.74 -0.79
CA SER A 79 -6.41 13.82 -1.38
C SER A 79 -6.06 14.89 -0.32
N LYS A 80 -4.95 15.61 -0.52
CA LYS A 80 -4.60 16.76 0.34
C LYS A 80 -5.70 17.82 0.34
N HIS A 81 -6.35 18.00 -0.79
CA HIS A 81 -7.51 18.89 -0.96
C HIS A 81 -8.65 18.49 -0.02
N ASP A 82 -9.06 17.21 -0.01
CA ASP A 82 -10.11 16.72 0.88
C ASP A 82 -9.70 16.78 2.36
N ALA A 83 -8.40 16.58 2.64
CA ALA A 83 -7.87 16.73 3.99
C ALA A 83 -7.98 18.17 4.51
N ILE A 84 -7.69 19.17 3.66
CA ILE A 84 -7.85 20.59 4.00
C ILE A 84 -9.32 20.87 4.32
N ILE A 85 -10.23 20.39 3.48
CA ILE A 85 -11.67 20.57 3.69
C ILE A 85 -12.12 19.93 5.01
N ALA A 86 -11.71 18.69 5.28
CA ALA A 86 -12.10 17.97 6.48
C ALA A 86 -11.60 18.63 7.77
N ILE A 87 -10.36 19.14 7.75
CA ILE A 87 -9.80 19.88 8.88
C ILE A 87 -10.50 21.22 9.05
N ALA A 88 -10.73 21.97 7.96
CA ALA A 88 -11.47 23.24 7.99
C ALA A 88 -12.86 23.09 8.61
N GLU A 89 -13.61 22.03 8.22
CA GLU A 89 -14.90 21.73 8.84
C GLU A 89 -14.80 21.44 10.33
N THR A 90 -13.79 20.65 10.73
CA THR A 90 -13.58 20.30 12.14
C THR A 90 -13.31 21.52 13.01
N TYR A 91 -12.56 22.49 12.47
CA TYR A 91 -12.18 23.71 13.20
C TYR A 91 -13.03 24.94 12.84
N GLY A 92 -14.13 24.76 12.10
CA GLY A 92 -15.10 25.81 11.81
C GLY A 92 -14.55 26.94 10.93
N VAL A 93 -13.68 26.60 9.94
CA VAL A 93 -13.21 27.54 8.91
C VAL A 93 -14.09 27.43 7.68
N GLN A 94 -14.61 28.54 7.21
CA GLN A 94 -15.39 28.57 5.98
C GLN A 94 -14.45 28.54 4.77
N LEU A 95 -14.66 27.55 3.89
CA LEU A 95 -13.92 27.43 2.64
C LEU A 95 -14.74 27.99 1.48
N HIS A 96 -14.12 28.80 0.66
CA HIS A 96 -14.66 29.16 -0.63
C HIS A 96 -14.26 28.07 -1.65
N LEU A 97 -15.10 27.02 -1.72
CA LEU A 97 -14.97 25.99 -2.75
C LEU A 97 -15.51 26.54 -4.08
N THR A 98 -14.92 26.13 -5.18
CA THR A 98 -15.52 26.36 -6.48
C THR A 98 -16.88 25.65 -6.56
N GLN A 99 -17.77 26.12 -7.40
CA GLN A 99 -19.09 25.51 -7.58
C GLN A 99 -18.93 24.03 -7.98
N GLU A 100 -17.97 23.71 -8.85
CA GLU A 100 -17.70 22.33 -9.30
C GLU A 100 -17.25 21.43 -8.14
N GLU A 101 -16.36 21.91 -7.27
CA GLU A 101 -15.88 21.17 -6.10
C GLU A 101 -17.01 20.92 -5.10
N GLN A 102 -17.87 21.90 -4.91
CA GLN A 102 -19.04 21.79 -4.04
C GLN A 102 -20.05 20.80 -4.60
N ASP A 103 -20.33 20.85 -5.89
CA ASP A 103 -21.23 19.93 -6.59
C ASP A 103 -20.71 18.49 -6.55
N LEU A 104 -19.42 18.28 -6.80
CA LEU A 104 -18.78 16.95 -6.70
C LEU A 104 -18.90 16.38 -5.28
N ARG A 105 -18.65 17.19 -4.29
CA ARG A 105 -18.73 16.81 -2.89
C ARG A 105 -20.16 16.46 -2.48
N ASP A 106 -21.13 17.29 -2.86
CA ASP A 106 -22.54 17.04 -2.59
C ASP A 106 -23.04 15.81 -3.33
N ARG A 107 -22.55 15.57 -4.55
CA ARG A 107 -22.80 14.33 -5.31
C ARG A 107 -22.27 13.11 -4.57
N ASN A 108 -21.00 13.12 -4.14
CA ASN A 108 -20.40 12.01 -3.39
C ASN A 108 -21.13 11.75 -2.06
N LYS A 109 -21.51 12.81 -1.34
CA LYS A 109 -22.32 12.69 -0.12
C LYS A 109 -23.68 12.04 -0.39
N LYS A 110 -24.35 12.42 -1.49
CA LYS A 110 -25.58 11.76 -1.93
C LYS A 110 -25.35 10.28 -2.24
N PHE A 111 -24.26 9.91 -2.91
CA PHE A 111 -23.92 8.53 -3.23
C PHE A 111 -23.68 7.67 -1.98
N TYR A 112 -22.94 8.17 -0.99
CA TYR A 112 -22.77 7.47 0.29
C TYR A 112 -24.12 7.26 1.02
N ASN A 113 -25.00 8.26 0.96
CA ASN A 113 -26.34 8.14 1.55
C ASN A 113 -27.20 7.11 0.80
N ILE A 114 -27.14 7.07 -0.52
CA ILE A 114 -27.85 6.06 -1.34
C ILE A 114 -27.35 4.66 -0.97
N ASN A 115 -26.04 4.43 -0.95
CA ASN A 115 -25.48 3.14 -0.56
C ASN A 115 -25.86 2.74 0.88
N LYS A 116 -25.91 3.71 1.80
CA LYS A 116 -26.38 3.45 3.18
C LYS A 116 -27.85 3.04 3.21
N VAL A 117 -28.71 3.70 2.45
CA VAL A 117 -30.14 3.36 2.33
C VAL A 117 -30.32 1.99 1.66
N MET A 118 -29.59 1.73 0.57
CA MET A 118 -29.66 0.44 -0.13
C MET A 118 -29.16 -0.71 0.72
N CYS A 119 -28.09 -0.51 1.47
CA CYS A 119 -27.62 -1.52 2.42
C CYS A 119 -28.71 -1.89 3.44
N ARG A 120 -29.40 -0.88 3.99
CA ARG A 120 -30.52 -1.11 4.91
C ARG A 120 -31.67 -1.86 4.22
N LYS A 121 -32.05 -1.46 3.00
CA LYS A 121 -33.09 -2.16 2.22
C LYS A 121 -32.73 -3.61 1.95
N TYR A 122 -31.47 -3.92 1.58
CA TYR A 122 -31.01 -5.31 1.42
C TYR A 122 -31.08 -6.10 2.73
N GLN A 123 -30.72 -5.49 3.86
CA GLN A 123 -30.85 -6.14 5.18
C GLN A 123 -32.31 -6.40 5.54
N GLU A 124 -33.22 -5.44 5.32
CA GLU A 124 -34.65 -5.59 5.56
C GLU A 124 -35.24 -6.69 4.65
N ASN A 125 -34.84 -6.72 3.37
CA ASN A 125 -35.32 -7.71 2.40
C ASN A 125 -34.93 -9.14 2.77
N LEU A 126 -33.82 -9.35 3.49
CA LEU A 126 -33.42 -10.68 3.96
C LEU A 126 -34.48 -11.35 4.86
N TYR A 127 -35.31 -10.55 5.53
CA TYR A 127 -36.34 -11.01 6.47
C TYR A 127 -37.76 -10.98 5.89
N THR A 128 -37.89 -10.68 4.59
CA THR A 128 -39.17 -10.75 3.87
C THR A 128 -39.37 -12.12 3.24
N PRO A 129 -40.59 -12.45 2.76
CA PRO A 129 -40.80 -13.66 1.97
C PRO A 129 -39.88 -13.79 0.77
N ASP A 130 -39.54 -12.69 0.09
CA ASP A 130 -38.60 -12.65 -1.05
C ASP A 130 -37.17 -13.03 -0.65
N GLY A 131 -36.77 -12.72 0.57
CA GLY A 131 -35.46 -13.04 1.11
C GLY A 131 -35.36 -14.40 1.81
N ALA A 132 -36.47 -15.14 1.96
CA ALA A 132 -36.50 -16.38 2.75
C ALA A 132 -35.47 -17.43 2.27
N GLN A 133 -35.28 -17.57 0.96
CA GLN A 133 -34.25 -18.47 0.40
C GLN A 133 -32.84 -18.02 0.76
N ALA A 134 -32.55 -16.72 0.69
CA ALA A 134 -31.27 -16.15 1.04
C ALA A 134 -30.98 -16.32 2.55
N LEU A 135 -31.97 -16.09 3.39
CA LEU A 135 -31.87 -16.32 4.84
C LEU A 135 -31.59 -17.78 5.16
N THR A 136 -32.32 -18.71 4.52
CA THR A 136 -32.10 -20.15 4.66
C THR A 136 -30.68 -20.54 4.18
N TYR A 137 -30.24 -20.02 3.06
CA TYR A 137 -28.89 -20.27 2.53
C TYR A 137 -27.82 -19.83 3.52
N ILE A 138 -27.88 -18.59 4.01
CA ILE A 138 -26.83 -18.04 4.87
C ILE A 138 -26.81 -18.67 6.27
N THR A 139 -28.02 -18.99 6.84
CA THR A 139 -28.12 -19.52 8.19
C THR A 139 -28.04 -21.04 8.24
N LYS A 140 -28.67 -21.77 7.31
CA LYS A 140 -28.72 -23.23 7.33
C LYS A 140 -27.64 -23.89 6.47
N ARG A 141 -27.52 -23.49 5.20
CA ARG A 141 -26.52 -24.09 4.30
C ARG A 141 -25.11 -23.63 4.64
N ARG A 142 -24.91 -22.33 4.91
CA ARG A 142 -23.62 -21.77 5.32
C ARG A 142 -23.39 -21.80 6.83
N GLY A 143 -24.45 -21.82 7.64
CA GLY A 143 -24.35 -21.93 9.09
C GLY A 143 -23.80 -20.68 9.78
N PHE A 144 -24.03 -19.49 9.23
CA PHE A 144 -23.65 -18.23 9.87
C PHE A 144 -24.66 -17.83 10.95
N SER A 145 -24.16 -17.29 12.06
CA SER A 145 -24.98 -16.76 13.15
C SER A 145 -25.65 -15.44 12.77
N MET A 146 -26.74 -15.12 13.44
CA MET A 146 -27.43 -13.85 13.24
C MET A 146 -26.57 -12.65 13.64
N ASP A 147 -25.67 -12.82 14.59
CA ASP A 147 -24.77 -11.77 15.06
C ASP A 147 -23.73 -11.41 13.98
N ILE A 148 -23.15 -12.40 13.29
CA ILE A 148 -22.21 -12.15 12.20
C ILE A 148 -22.92 -11.54 10.99
N ILE A 149 -24.14 -12.00 10.67
CA ILE A 149 -24.98 -11.42 9.60
C ILE A 149 -25.22 -9.92 9.86
N LYS A 150 -25.55 -9.55 11.09
CA LYS A 150 -25.74 -8.15 11.51
C LYS A 150 -24.42 -7.37 11.48
N LYS A 151 -23.32 -7.95 12.01
CA LYS A 151 -21.99 -7.32 12.06
C LYS A 151 -21.50 -6.92 10.67
N PHE A 152 -21.68 -7.80 9.68
CA PHE A 152 -21.28 -7.56 8.30
C PHE A 152 -22.38 -6.94 7.44
N LYS A 153 -23.54 -6.62 8.02
CA LYS A 153 -24.71 -6.02 7.35
C LYS A 153 -25.13 -6.79 6.10
N ILE A 154 -25.06 -8.13 6.16
CA ILE A 154 -25.45 -9.01 5.06
C ILE A 154 -26.94 -8.88 4.82
N GLY A 155 -27.34 -8.77 3.54
CA GLY A 155 -28.72 -8.67 3.12
C GLY A 155 -29.05 -9.60 1.96
N CYS A 156 -30.24 -9.43 1.42
CA CYS A 156 -30.73 -10.08 0.20
C CYS A 156 -30.97 -9.04 -0.88
N GLY A 157 -30.58 -9.34 -2.11
CA GLY A 157 -30.85 -8.49 -3.26
C GLY A 157 -32.34 -8.25 -3.51
N ILE A 158 -32.66 -7.23 -4.28
CA ILE A 158 -34.03 -6.79 -4.59
C ILE A 158 -34.22 -6.84 -6.10
N ASN A 159 -35.31 -7.46 -6.57
CA ASN A 159 -35.56 -7.65 -8.01
C ASN A 159 -35.85 -6.33 -8.74
N ASN A 160 -36.67 -5.49 -8.15
CA ASN A 160 -37.18 -4.27 -8.77
C ASN A 160 -36.67 -3.06 -8.00
N LEU A 161 -35.76 -2.32 -8.60
CA LEU A 161 -35.35 -1.00 -8.14
C LEU A 161 -35.87 0.06 -9.13
N PRO A 162 -36.14 1.28 -8.68
CA PRO A 162 -36.56 2.36 -9.57
C PRO A 162 -35.47 2.68 -10.59
N ASN A 163 -35.87 3.11 -11.78
CA ASN A 163 -34.95 3.69 -12.75
C ASN A 163 -34.52 5.07 -12.25
N ASP A 164 -33.26 5.17 -11.82
CA ASP A 164 -32.67 6.39 -11.24
C ASP A 164 -31.19 6.44 -11.68
N ASP A 165 -30.78 7.50 -12.35
CA ASP A 165 -29.42 7.70 -12.87
C ASP A 165 -28.36 7.51 -11.78
N ARG A 166 -28.66 7.91 -10.54
CA ARG A 166 -27.75 7.75 -9.41
C ARG A 166 -27.55 6.29 -9.02
N LEU A 167 -28.59 5.44 -9.16
CA LEU A 167 -28.48 4.00 -8.95
C LEU A 167 -27.68 3.35 -10.08
N PHE A 168 -27.80 3.87 -11.30
CA PHE A 168 -27.03 3.43 -12.44
C PHE A 168 -25.54 3.78 -12.27
N GLU A 169 -25.22 5.03 -11.91
CA GLU A 169 -23.86 5.46 -11.62
C GLU A 169 -23.18 4.66 -10.49
N LEU A 170 -23.97 4.19 -9.51
CA LEU A 170 -23.51 3.33 -8.42
C LEU A 170 -23.51 1.83 -8.79
N ASN A 171 -23.82 1.48 -10.03
CA ASN A 171 -23.94 0.09 -10.51
C ASN A 171 -24.92 -0.77 -9.69
N LEU A 172 -25.94 -0.17 -9.12
CA LEU A 172 -27.02 -0.86 -8.38
C LEU A 172 -28.13 -1.34 -9.32
N ILE A 173 -28.27 -0.69 -10.47
CA ILE A 173 -29.08 -1.11 -11.61
C ILE A 173 -28.21 -1.15 -12.85
N LYS A 174 -28.65 -1.93 -13.84
CA LYS A 174 -28.03 -2.08 -15.17
C LYS A 174 -29.09 -1.94 -16.23
N GLU A 175 -28.69 -1.47 -17.40
CA GLU A 175 -29.50 -1.48 -18.60
C GLU A 175 -29.39 -2.82 -19.32
N GLY A 176 -30.52 -3.38 -19.72
CA GLY A 176 -30.62 -4.59 -20.53
C GLY A 176 -30.56 -4.28 -22.02
N GLU A 177 -30.46 -5.31 -22.83
CA GLU A 177 -30.36 -5.20 -24.30
C GLU A 177 -31.57 -4.49 -24.94
N ASN A 178 -32.74 -4.52 -24.29
CA ASN A 178 -33.95 -3.87 -24.76
C ASN A 178 -34.17 -2.46 -24.19
N GLY A 179 -33.20 -1.88 -23.48
CA GLY A 179 -33.35 -0.60 -22.80
C GLY A 179 -34.10 -0.67 -21.46
N ASP A 180 -34.48 -1.85 -21.00
CA ASP A 180 -35.08 -2.05 -19.67
C ASP A 180 -34.01 -2.03 -18.58
N TYR A 181 -34.37 -1.46 -17.41
CA TYR A 181 -33.48 -1.44 -16.26
C TYR A 181 -33.76 -2.60 -15.32
N TYR A 182 -32.72 -3.22 -14.79
CA TYR A 182 -32.82 -4.29 -13.81
C TYR A 182 -31.83 -4.16 -12.68
N SER A 183 -32.20 -4.68 -11.49
CA SER A 183 -31.33 -4.67 -10.33
C SER A 183 -30.08 -5.51 -10.54
N THR A 184 -28.91 -4.97 -10.25
CA THR A 184 -27.63 -5.70 -10.28
C THR A 184 -27.65 -6.86 -9.29
N PHE A 185 -28.22 -6.64 -8.11
CA PHE A 185 -28.35 -7.65 -7.05
C PHE A 185 -29.83 -8.04 -6.88
N ARG A 186 -30.21 -9.17 -7.47
CA ARG A 186 -31.57 -9.73 -7.37
C ARG A 186 -31.71 -10.59 -6.13
N ASN A 187 -32.95 -10.98 -5.79
CA ASN A 187 -33.29 -11.77 -4.58
C ASN A 187 -32.70 -13.19 -4.56
N ASN A 188 -32.11 -13.66 -5.67
CA ASN A 188 -31.34 -14.90 -5.74
C ASN A 188 -29.88 -14.76 -5.26
N ARG A 189 -29.53 -13.61 -4.64
CA ARG A 189 -28.18 -13.32 -4.13
C ARG A 189 -28.21 -12.81 -2.71
N ILE A 190 -27.29 -13.30 -1.88
CA ILE A 190 -26.91 -12.57 -0.67
C ILE A 190 -26.05 -11.39 -1.07
N VAL A 191 -26.26 -10.25 -0.43
CA VAL A 191 -25.54 -9.00 -0.70
C VAL A 191 -24.70 -8.62 0.52
N ILE A 192 -23.43 -8.41 0.29
CA ILE A 192 -22.44 -8.05 1.31
C ILE A 192 -21.94 -6.66 0.99
N PRO A 193 -22.11 -5.66 1.88
CA PRO A 193 -21.61 -4.32 1.64
C PRO A 193 -20.08 -4.25 1.78
N ARG A 194 -19.44 -3.49 0.92
CA ARG A 194 -18.05 -3.09 1.04
C ARG A 194 -17.98 -1.80 1.85
N ILE A 195 -17.29 -1.87 2.98
CA ILE A 195 -17.21 -0.78 3.93
C ILE A 195 -15.78 -0.24 3.92
N SER A 196 -15.63 1.04 3.62
CA SER A 196 -14.31 1.70 3.62
C SER A 196 -13.68 1.68 5.01
N GLU A 197 -12.38 1.91 5.10
CA GLU A 197 -11.64 2.03 6.37
C GLU A 197 -12.34 2.96 7.39
N ASN A 198 -13.06 3.99 6.89
CA ASN A 198 -13.76 5.00 7.69
C ASN A 198 -15.24 4.64 7.97
N GLY A 199 -15.68 3.44 7.62
CA GLY A 199 -17.04 2.97 7.92
C GLY A 199 -18.12 3.41 6.93
N LYS A 200 -17.77 4.06 5.80
CA LYS A 200 -18.71 4.42 4.74
C LYS A 200 -18.99 3.21 3.85
N ILE A 201 -20.24 2.99 3.46
CA ILE A 201 -20.60 1.94 2.51
C ILE A 201 -20.31 2.46 1.10
N VAL A 202 -19.34 1.85 0.43
CA VAL A 202 -18.81 2.33 -0.85
C VAL A 202 -19.31 1.51 -2.04
N SER A 203 -19.58 0.21 -1.83
CA SER A 203 -20.10 -0.68 -2.88
C SER A 203 -20.67 -1.96 -2.28
N PHE A 204 -21.00 -2.95 -3.14
CA PHE A 204 -21.56 -4.23 -2.72
C PHE A 204 -20.96 -5.39 -3.52
N THR A 205 -21.04 -6.59 -2.92
CA THR A 205 -20.77 -7.87 -3.58
C THR A 205 -22.01 -8.73 -3.43
N GLY A 206 -22.48 -9.34 -4.51
CA GLY A 206 -23.61 -10.27 -4.53
C GLY A 206 -23.15 -11.70 -4.81
N ARG A 207 -23.40 -12.63 -3.88
CA ARG A 207 -23.15 -14.06 -4.08
C ARG A 207 -24.44 -14.79 -4.41
N LEU A 208 -24.42 -15.58 -5.49
CA LEU A 208 -25.54 -16.42 -5.90
C LEU A 208 -25.82 -17.50 -4.84
N ILE A 209 -27.09 -17.70 -4.48
CA ILE A 209 -27.51 -18.70 -3.47
C ILE A 209 -27.73 -20.10 -4.05
N ASN A 210 -28.02 -20.17 -5.36
CA ASN A 210 -28.20 -21.39 -6.12
C ASN A 210 -26.96 -21.69 -6.98
N ASP A 211 -26.93 -22.86 -7.61
CA ASP A 211 -25.91 -23.18 -8.61
C ASP A 211 -26.14 -22.34 -9.87
N GLY A 212 -25.07 -21.88 -10.47
CA GLY A 212 -25.08 -21.02 -11.68
C GLY A 212 -23.94 -20.03 -11.72
N ASP A 213 -23.77 -19.36 -12.85
CA ASP A 213 -22.76 -18.36 -13.11
C ASP A 213 -23.37 -16.98 -13.42
N PRO A 214 -22.70 -15.90 -13.09
CA PRO A 214 -21.50 -15.83 -12.25
C PRO A 214 -21.83 -16.04 -10.76
N LYS A 215 -21.02 -16.85 -10.09
CA LYS A 215 -21.14 -17.14 -8.64
C LYS A 215 -21.08 -15.86 -7.80
N TYR A 216 -20.21 -14.93 -8.17
CA TYR A 216 -20.11 -13.61 -7.55
C TYR A 216 -20.31 -12.50 -8.59
N ILE A 217 -21.01 -11.47 -8.20
CA ILE A 217 -21.09 -10.19 -8.92
C ILE A 217 -20.55 -9.11 -7.97
N HIS A 218 -19.62 -8.32 -8.47
CA HIS A 218 -19.08 -7.18 -7.77
C HIS A 218 -19.58 -5.89 -8.42
N THR A 219 -19.81 -4.85 -7.63
CA THR A 219 -19.95 -3.49 -8.17
C THR A 219 -18.67 -3.14 -8.94
N GLN A 220 -18.80 -2.60 -10.13
CA GLN A 220 -17.68 -2.01 -10.86
C GLN A 220 -17.22 -0.72 -10.17
N ASP A 221 -16.12 -0.13 -10.64
CA ASP A 221 -15.65 1.15 -10.11
C ASP A 221 -16.72 2.23 -10.32
N THR A 222 -16.88 3.07 -9.31
CA THR A 222 -17.88 4.14 -9.25
C THR A 222 -17.22 5.42 -8.75
N PRO A 223 -17.87 6.59 -8.80
CA PRO A 223 -17.29 7.83 -8.27
C PRO A 223 -16.85 7.76 -6.79
N ILE A 224 -17.34 6.77 -6.01
CA ILE A 224 -17.02 6.61 -4.59
C ILE A 224 -16.37 5.26 -4.24
N PHE A 225 -16.01 4.46 -5.24
CA PHE A 225 -15.42 3.14 -5.03
C PHE A 225 -14.48 2.74 -6.17
N SER A 226 -13.27 2.35 -5.82
CA SER A 226 -12.37 1.61 -6.69
C SER A 226 -11.96 0.28 -6.03
N LYS A 227 -12.02 -0.81 -6.80
CA LYS A 227 -11.65 -2.15 -6.31
C LYS A 227 -10.17 -2.21 -5.89
N HIS A 228 -9.32 -1.49 -6.59
CA HIS A 228 -7.87 -1.46 -6.31
C HIS A 228 -7.53 -0.69 -5.02
N GLU A 229 -8.42 0.18 -4.55
CA GLU A 229 -8.23 0.99 -3.35
C GLU A 229 -8.96 0.43 -2.12
N HIS A 230 -9.59 -0.76 -2.24
CA HIS A 230 -10.45 -1.28 -1.19
C HIS A 230 -9.99 -2.65 -0.69
N VAL A 231 -9.88 -2.80 0.63
CA VAL A 231 -9.64 -4.09 1.31
C VAL A 231 -10.91 -4.52 2.03
N MET A 232 -11.48 -5.64 1.60
CA MET A 232 -12.72 -6.16 2.17
C MET A 232 -12.53 -6.61 3.62
N GLY A 233 -13.38 -6.13 4.52
CA GLY A 233 -13.34 -6.46 5.94
C GLY A 233 -12.36 -5.64 6.77
N LEU A 234 -11.58 -4.72 6.18
CA LEU A 234 -10.59 -3.91 6.91
C LEU A 234 -11.25 -3.08 8.02
N TYR A 235 -12.42 -2.49 7.77
CA TYR A 235 -13.15 -1.73 8.78
C TYR A 235 -13.40 -2.55 10.06
N GLN A 236 -13.81 -3.80 9.89
CA GLN A 236 -14.07 -4.71 11.01
C GLN A 236 -12.80 -5.29 11.63
N ALA A 237 -11.72 -5.40 10.85
CA ALA A 237 -10.48 -6.07 11.24
C ALA A 237 -9.43 -5.15 11.86
N LYS A 238 -9.42 -3.86 11.55
CA LYS A 238 -8.33 -2.93 11.83
C LYS A 238 -7.85 -2.91 13.29
N TYR A 239 -8.75 -2.97 14.25
CA TYR A 239 -8.39 -3.00 15.66
C TYR A 239 -7.73 -4.33 16.06
N ALA A 240 -8.29 -5.46 15.59
CA ALA A 240 -7.71 -6.78 15.84
C ALA A 240 -6.36 -6.97 15.12
N ILE A 241 -6.16 -6.37 13.93
CA ILE A 241 -4.86 -6.37 13.25
C ILE A 241 -3.81 -5.64 14.10
N ARG A 242 -4.12 -4.47 14.64
CA ARG A 242 -3.22 -3.74 15.56
C ARG A 242 -2.92 -4.52 16.82
N GLU A 243 -3.94 -5.07 17.48
CA GLU A 243 -3.82 -5.84 18.72
C GLU A 243 -2.94 -7.09 18.52
N HIS A 244 -3.22 -7.87 17.47
CA HIS A 244 -2.47 -9.09 17.17
C HIS A 244 -1.18 -8.86 16.39
N LYS A 245 -0.94 -7.62 15.95
CA LYS A 245 0.22 -7.20 15.15
C LYS A 245 0.42 -8.04 13.88
N LYS A 246 -0.66 -8.51 13.27
CA LYS A 246 -0.67 -9.31 12.05
C LYS A 246 -2.02 -9.26 11.35
N VAL A 247 -1.99 -9.31 10.02
CA VAL A 247 -3.16 -9.46 9.18
C VAL A 247 -3.17 -10.85 8.57
N ILE A 248 -4.35 -11.46 8.50
CA ILE A 248 -4.57 -12.72 7.78
C ILE A 248 -5.31 -12.36 6.49
N ILE A 249 -4.73 -12.74 5.36
CA ILE A 249 -5.25 -12.47 4.03
C ILE A 249 -5.83 -13.77 3.48
N VAL A 250 -7.10 -13.70 3.07
CA VAL A 250 -7.82 -14.79 2.39
C VAL A 250 -8.33 -14.31 1.03
N GLU A 251 -8.71 -15.22 0.15
CA GLU A 251 -9.22 -14.87 -1.17
C GLU A 251 -10.66 -14.38 -1.12
N GLY A 252 -11.54 -15.11 -0.42
CA GLY A 252 -12.99 -14.93 -0.48
C GLY A 252 -13.60 -14.12 0.66
N GLU A 253 -14.72 -13.43 0.36
CA GLU A 253 -15.46 -12.66 1.35
C GLU A 253 -16.09 -13.54 2.43
N LEU A 254 -16.61 -14.73 2.06
CA LEU A 254 -17.21 -15.64 3.04
C LEU A 254 -16.17 -16.29 3.93
N ASP A 255 -14.96 -16.53 3.43
CA ASP A 255 -13.82 -17.04 4.21
C ASP A 255 -13.45 -16.06 5.31
N MET A 256 -13.35 -14.79 4.96
CA MET A 256 -13.09 -13.71 5.89
C MET A 256 -14.21 -13.60 6.94
N ILE A 257 -15.50 -13.63 6.51
CA ILE A 257 -16.64 -13.56 7.42
C ILE A 257 -16.65 -14.77 8.39
N ARG A 258 -16.31 -15.96 7.89
CA ARG A 258 -16.20 -17.18 8.72
C ARG A 258 -15.10 -17.06 9.76
N ALA A 259 -13.94 -16.52 9.37
CA ALA A 259 -12.86 -16.28 10.30
C ALA A 259 -13.28 -15.32 11.42
N HIS A 260 -13.97 -14.24 11.09
CA HIS A 260 -14.51 -13.30 12.08
C HIS A 260 -15.54 -13.95 13.01
N GLU A 261 -16.42 -14.82 12.48
CA GLU A 261 -17.39 -15.56 13.29
C GLU A 261 -16.73 -16.48 14.32
N LYS A 262 -15.59 -17.07 13.92
CA LYS A 262 -14.78 -17.93 14.80
C LYS A 262 -13.83 -17.15 15.71
N GLY A 263 -13.96 -15.82 15.78
CA GLY A 263 -13.15 -14.96 16.64
C GLY A 263 -11.75 -14.63 16.08
N ILE A 264 -11.49 -14.94 14.81
CA ILE A 264 -10.23 -14.61 14.11
C ILE A 264 -10.44 -13.30 13.34
N SER A 265 -10.66 -12.21 14.08
CA SER A 265 -11.15 -10.95 13.52
C SER A 265 -10.08 -10.07 12.86
N ASN A 266 -8.82 -10.46 12.88
CA ASN A 266 -7.74 -9.81 12.12
C ASN A 266 -7.61 -10.35 10.68
N THR A 267 -8.71 -10.86 10.09
CA THR A 267 -8.76 -11.42 8.73
C THR A 267 -9.41 -10.44 7.76
N VAL A 268 -8.83 -10.30 6.57
CA VAL A 268 -9.32 -9.48 5.45
C VAL A 268 -9.37 -10.31 4.17
N ALA A 269 -10.19 -9.88 3.19
CA ALA A 269 -10.24 -10.52 1.87
C ALA A 269 -9.84 -9.55 0.76
N LEU A 270 -9.12 -10.06 -0.25
CA LEU A 270 -8.68 -9.27 -1.41
C LEU A 270 -9.58 -9.47 -2.65
N SER A 271 -10.54 -10.40 -2.60
CA SER A 271 -11.37 -10.78 -3.77
C SER A 271 -10.53 -11.20 -4.98
N GLY A 272 -9.60 -12.12 -4.73
CA GLY A 272 -8.47 -12.54 -5.55
C GLY A 272 -7.16 -12.08 -4.90
N LEU A 273 -6.07 -12.85 -5.03
CA LEU A 273 -4.79 -12.56 -4.35
C LEU A 273 -3.93 -11.50 -5.04
N ALA A 274 -4.46 -10.77 -6.02
CA ALA A 274 -3.78 -9.64 -6.63
C ALA A 274 -3.85 -8.42 -5.68
N LEU A 275 -2.83 -8.26 -4.86
CA LEU A 275 -2.69 -7.12 -3.95
C LEU A 275 -2.18 -5.90 -4.73
N SER A 276 -2.91 -4.79 -4.69
CA SER A 276 -2.47 -3.50 -5.24
C SER A 276 -1.60 -2.74 -4.24
N VAL A 277 -0.88 -1.73 -4.73
CA VAL A 277 -0.07 -0.83 -3.88
C VAL A 277 -0.96 -0.03 -2.94
N GLU A 278 -2.13 0.40 -3.42
CA GLU A 278 -3.12 1.16 -2.64
C GLU A 278 -3.70 0.30 -1.50
N GLN A 279 -4.08 -0.95 -1.79
CA GLN A 279 -4.54 -1.89 -0.75
C GLN A 279 -3.44 -2.16 0.29
N LEU A 280 -2.20 -2.34 -0.17
CA LEU A 280 -1.06 -2.51 0.73
C LEU A 280 -0.84 -1.26 1.59
N SER A 281 -0.99 -0.07 1.02
CA SER A 281 -0.90 1.21 1.73
C SER A 281 -1.93 1.34 2.86
N LEU A 282 -3.11 0.74 2.69
CA LEU A 282 -4.10 0.64 3.77
C LEU A 282 -3.65 -0.33 4.87
N LEU A 283 -3.16 -1.51 4.50
CA LEU A 283 -2.80 -2.57 5.45
C LEU A 283 -1.55 -2.22 6.28
N LYS A 284 -0.54 -1.59 5.68
CA LYS A 284 0.71 -1.23 6.35
C LYS A 284 0.55 -0.23 7.50
N LYS A 285 -0.54 0.53 7.53
CA LYS A 285 -0.89 1.39 8.68
C LYS A 285 -1.11 0.59 9.97
N TYR A 286 -1.42 -0.69 9.86
CA TYR A 286 -1.82 -1.54 10.98
C TYR A 286 -0.80 -2.59 11.33
N THR A 287 -0.02 -3.10 10.35
CA THR A 287 0.96 -4.16 10.59
C THR A 287 1.94 -4.33 9.43
N ASN A 288 3.13 -4.86 9.74
CA ASN A 288 4.13 -5.32 8.76
C ASN A 288 4.20 -6.86 8.71
N ASN A 289 3.28 -7.58 9.38
CA ASN A 289 3.25 -9.03 9.39
C ASN A 289 2.03 -9.52 8.61
N PHE A 290 2.26 -10.10 7.44
CA PHE A 290 1.25 -10.57 6.51
C PHE A 290 1.19 -12.09 6.52
N TYR A 291 0.04 -12.65 6.84
CA TYR A 291 -0.22 -14.09 6.84
C TYR A 291 -1.19 -14.39 5.70
N VAL A 292 -0.78 -15.18 4.73
CA VAL A 292 -1.59 -15.53 3.55
C VAL A 292 -2.07 -16.96 3.67
N TYR A 293 -3.38 -17.17 3.63
CA TYR A 293 -3.96 -18.50 3.60
C TYR A 293 -3.99 -19.03 2.17
N VAL A 294 -3.37 -20.18 1.96
CA VAL A 294 -3.32 -20.88 0.67
C VAL A 294 -4.34 -22.00 0.67
N GLU A 295 -5.33 -21.91 -0.22
CA GLU A 295 -6.43 -22.86 -0.33
C GLU A 295 -6.27 -23.89 -1.46
N ASP A 296 -5.55 -23.53 -2.53
CA ASP A 296 -5.33 -24.38 -3.72
C ASP A 296 -4.08 -23.96 -4.51
N SER A 297 -3.83 -24.66 -5.63
CA SER A 297 -2.70 -24.39 -6.51
C SER A 297 -2.73 -22.99 -7.15
N LYS A 298 -3.92 -22.46 -7.48
CA LYS A 298 -4.07 -21.10 -8.05
C LYS A 298 -3.65 -20.03 -7.05
N THR A 299 -4.05 -20.22 -5.79
CA THR A 299 -3.63 -19.36 -4.69
C THR A 299 -2.12 -19.41 -4.51
N ALA A 300 -1.52 -20.60 -4.59
CA ALA A 300 -0.07 -20.79 -4.52
C ALA A 300 0.67 -20.11 -5.70
N GLU A 301 0.13 -20.16 -6.91
CA GLU A 301 0.68 -19.50 -8.10
C GLU A 301 0.65 -17.96 -8.00
N ALA A 302 -0.32 -17.38 -7.28
CA ALA A 302 -0.43 -15.94 -7.09
C ALA A 302 0.52 -15.38 -6.01
N LEU A 303 1.01 -16.23 -5.08
CA LEU A 303 1.85 -15.82 -3.96
C LEU A 303 3.14 -15.09 -4.35
N PRO A 304 3.91 -15.50 -5.39
CA PRO A 304 5.14 -14.80 -5.75
C PRO A 304 4.90 -13.32 -6.09
N ARG A 305 3.83 -13.02 -6.83
CA ARG A 305 3.47 -11.65 -7.17
C ARG A 305 3.08 -10.83 -5.94
N LEU A 306 2.29 -11.42 -5.04
CA LEU A 306 1.92 -10.79 -3.77
C LEU A 306 3.15 -10.50 -2.91
N TYR A 307 4.07 -11.47 -2.81
CA TYR A 307 5.33 -11.32 -2.10
C TYR A 307 6.17 -10.18 -2.66
N GLU A 308 6.35 -10.12 -3.98
CA GLU A 308 7.11 -9.07 -4.65
C GLU A 308 6.50 -7.68 -4.41
N THR A 309 5.17 -7.55 -4.56
CA THR A 309 4.47 -6.28 -4.29
C THR A 309 4.71 -5.81 -2.86
N ILE A 310 4.58 -6.71 -1.86
CA ILE A 310 4.81 -6.35 -0.46
C ILE A 310 6.27 -5.96 -0.23
N LYS A 311 7.23 -6.72 -0.78
CA LYS A 311 8.66 -6.47 -0.55
C LYS A 311 9.20 -5.24 -1.25
N GLN A 312 8.63 -4.85 -2.38
CA GLN A 312 8.95 -3.60 -3.06
C GLN A 312 8.53 -2.39 -2.22
N GLU A 313 7.33 -2.41 -1.66
CA GLU A 313 6.78 -1.30 -0.89
C GLU A 313 7.18 -1.32 0.60
N ILE A 314 7.42 -2.50 1.16
CA ILE A 314 7.79 -2.70 2.57
C ILE A 314 8.91 -3.74 2.65
N PRO A 315 10.17 -3.38 2.41
CA PRO A 315 11.30 -4.34 2.35
C PRO A 315 11.48 -5.20 3.62
N TYR A 316 11.10 -4.64 4.77
CA TYR A 316 11.20 -5.29 6.08
C TYR A 316 9.93 -6.05 6.51
N ALA A 317 8.89 -6.14 5.66
CA ALA A 317 7.68 -6.90 5.99
C ALA A 317 7.98 -8.38 6.19
N ASN A 318 7.28 -8.99 7.13
CA ASN A 318 7.28 -10.43 7.32
C ASN A 318 6.07 -11.05 6.61
N ILE A 319 6.33 -12.04 5.77
CA ILE A 319 5.28 -12.71 4.99
C ILE A 319 5.31 -14.20 5.33
N TYR A 320 4.19 -14.68 5.86
CA TYR A 320 3.98 -16.05 6.27
C TYR A 320 2.88 -16.71 5.46
N VAL A 321 3.02 -17.99 5.21
CA VAL A 321 2.05 -18.80 4.47
C VAL A 321 1.39 -19.78 5.43
N ILE A 322 0.05 -19.76 5.46
CA ILE A 322 -0.79 -20.69 6.22
C ILE A 322 -1.34 -21.72 5.23
N GLN A 323 -1.03 -22.99 5.45
CA GLN A 323 -1.55 -24.09 4.65
C GLN A 323 -2.67 -24.82 5.41
N GLY A 324 -3.88 -24.81 4.83
CA GLY A 324 -5.05 -25.45 5.44
C GLY A 324 -5.17 -26.96 5.21
N GLY A 325 -4.42 -27.51 4.26
CA GLY A 325 -4.46 -28.91 3.89
C GLY A 325 -3.55 -29.25 2.70
N ASN A 326 -3.82 -30.35 2.01
CA ASN A 326 -3.10 -30.69 0.78
C ASN A 326 -3.57 -29.75 -0.34
N ILE A 327 -2.63 -29.10 -1.03
CA ILE A 327 -2.86 -28.15 -2.12
C ILE A 327 -3.66 -28.75 -3.28
N ASP A 328 -3.56 -30.05 -3.48
CA ASP A 328 -4.30 -30.78 -4.52
C ASP A 328 -5.80 -30.90 -4.21
N ASN A 329 -6.18 -30.75 -2.95
CA ASN A 329 -7.57 -30.76 -2.51
C ASN A 329 -7.96 -29.35 -2.05
N LYS A 330 -8.70 -28.63 -2.91
CA LYS A 330 -9.20 -27.30 -2.57
C LYS A 330 -9.92 -27.32 -1.22
N CYS A 331 -9.38 -26.54 -0.26
CA CYS A 331 -9.98 -26.35 1.05
C CYS A 331 -9.96 -24.85 1.36
N ASP A 332 -11.05 -24.16 1.01
CA ASP A 332 -11.21 -22.76 1.39
C ASP A 332 -11.36 -22.63 2.91
N LEU A 333 -11.14 -21.44 3.44
CA LEU A 333 -11.13 -21.23 4.89
C LEU A 333 -12.52 -21.39 5.50
N ASP A 334 -13.61 -21.10 4.75
CA ASP A 334 -14.99 -21.38 5.23
C ASP A 334 -15.17 -22.89 5.46
N ASP A 335 -14.79 -23.72 4.50
CA ASP A 335 -14.90 -25.18 4.61
C ASP A 335 -13.99 -25.73 5.72
N TYR A 336 -12.76 -25.24 5.84
CA TYR A 336 -11.87 -25.62 6.95
C TYR A 336 -12.48 -25.30 8.31
N LEU A 337 -12.93 -24.06 8.53
CA LEU A 337 -13.48 -23.61 9.82
C LEU A 337 -14.90 -24.14 10.13
N ARG A 338 -15.56 -24.79 9.17
CA ARG A 338 -16.80 -25.54 9.40
C ARG A 338 -16.54 -26.90 10.02
N SER A 339 -15.43 -27.54 9.68
CA SER A 339 -15.04 -28.87 10.16
C SER A 339 -14.04 -28.84 11.33
N HIS A 340 -13.35 -27.71 11.55
CA HIS A 340 -12.35 -27.54 12.59
C HIS A 340 -12.69 -26.40 13.55
N THR A 341 -12.07 -26.43 14.72
CA THR A 341 -12.24 -25.38 15.72
C THR A 341 -11.36 -24.16 15.43
N SER A 342 -11.68 -23.02 16.04
CA SER A 342 -10.80 -21.84 15.99
C SER A 342 -9.41 -22.11 16.59
N GLU A 343 -9.32 -22.99 17.59
CA GLU A 343 -8.02 -23.36 18.19
C GLU A 343 -7.17 -24.18 17.22
N ASP A 344 -7.77 -25.02 16.38
CA ASP A 344 -7.02 -25.75 15.36
C ASP A 344 -6.47 -24.80 14.31
N PHE A 345 -7.24 -23.79 13.90
CA PHE A 345 -6.73 -22.76 12.99
C PHE A 345 -5.63 -21.89 13.64
N LYS A 346 -5.75 -21.55 14.91
CA LYS A 346 -4.68 -20.87 15.65
C LYS A 346 -3.39 -21.71 15.69
N LYS A 347 -3.47 -23.05 15.75
CA LYS A 347 -2.32 -23.92 15.62
C LYS A 347 -1.70 -23.83 14.22
N LEU A 348 -2.52 -23.75 13.16
CA LEU A 348 -2.02 -23.55 11.79
C LEU A 348 -1.29 -22.21 11.67
N ILE A 349 -1.86 -21.12 12.21
CA ILE A 349 -1.21 -19.80 12.23
C ILE A 349 0.16 -19.87 12.95
N LYS A 350 0.27 -20.61 14.04
CA LYS A 350 1.55 -20.79 14.76
C LYS A 350 2.56 -21.62 13.97
N ARG A 351 2.11 -22.49 13.07
CA ARG A 351 2.93 -23.34 12.19
C ARG A 351 3.17 -22.72 10.82
N ALA A 352 2.65 -21.51 10.59
CA ALA A 352 2.86 -20.81 9.33
C ALA A 352 4.35 -20.63 9.07
N THR A 353 4.78 -20.98 7.87
CA THR A 353 6.17 -20.86 7.42
C THR A 353 6.40 -19.52 6.76
N THR A 354 7.65 -19.05 6.72
CA THR A 354 7.97 -17.88 5.92
C THR A 354 7.70 -18.16 4.43
N TYR A 355 7.44 -17.11 3.65
CA TYR A 355 7.26 -17.29 2.20
C TYR A 355 8.43 -18.03 1.54
N ASN A 356 9.67 -17.68 1.90
CA ASN A 356 10.85 -18.33 1.32
C ASN A 356 10.89 -19.83 1.65
N GLU A 357 10.63 -20.19 2.90
CA GLU A 357 10.57 -21.58 3.34
C GLU A 357 9.45 -22.36 2.64
N TYR A 358 8.27 -21.73 2.52
CA TYR A 358 7.15 -22.30 1.77
C TYR A 358 7.51 -22.55 0.30
N GLN A 359 8.05 -21.51 -0.38
CA GLN A 359 8.37 -21.59 -1.80
C GLN A 359 9.45 -22.64 -2.11
N ILE A 360 10.48 -22.72 -1.25
CA ILE A 360 11.52 -23.74 -1.37
C ILE A 360 10.95 -25.13 -1.13
N SER A 361 10.11 -25.29 -0.10
CA SER A 361 9.44 -26.57 0.15
C SER A 361 8.55 -27.00 -1.00
N PHE A 362 7.80 -26.06 -1.56
CA PHE A 362 6.95 -26.30 -2.72
C PHE A 362 7.76 -26.76 -3.93
N LEU A 363 8.81 -26.03 -4.30
CA LEU A 363 9.69 -26.37 -5.42
C LEU A 363 10.46 -27.69 -5.20
N ALA A 364 10.91 -27.94 -3.98
CA ALA A 364 11.64 -29.16 -3.65
C ALA A 364 10.75 -30.41 -3.62
N ASN A 365 9.47 -30.25 -3.22
CA ASN A 365 8.51 -31.38 -3.24
C ASN A 365 8.13 -31.81 -4.66
N GLU A 366 8.25 -30.94 -5.65
CA GLU A 366 8.09 -31.31 -7.06
C GLU A 366 9.24 -32.20 -7.58
N PHE A 367 10.35 -32.27 -6.83
CA PHE A 367 11.52 -33.04 -7.24
C PHE A 367 11.28 -34.53 -7.00
N ASN A 368 11.19 -35.31 -8.08
CA ASN A 368 11.03 -36.75 -7.96
C ASN A 368 12.38 -37.45 -8.20
N PRO A 369 12.84 -38.32 -7.28
CA PRO A 369 14.07 -39.09 -7.47
C PRO A 369 14.09 -39.95 -8.75
N THR A 370 12.94 -40.33 -9.28
CA THR A 370 12.79 -41.12 -10.51
C THR A 370 12.76 -40.29 -11.81
N ASP A 371 12.75 -38.94 -11.71
CA ASP A 371 12.79 -38.09 -12.90
C ASP A 371 14.05 -38.30 -13.73
N SER A 372 13.95 -38.06 -15.04
CA SER A 372 15.14 -38.10 -15.90
C SER A 372 16.17 -37.03 -15.52
N PRO A 373 17.45 -37.20 -15.86
CA PRO A 373 18.50 -36.21 -15.55
C PRO A 373 18.18 -34.81 -16.07
N GLU A 374 17.53 -34.70 -17.23
CA GLU A 374 17.14 -33.43 -17.86
C GLU A 374 16.06 -32.73 -17.04
N ILE A 375 15.05 -33.47 -16.58
CA ILE A 375 13.95 -32.95 -15.75
C ILE A 375 14.51 -32.49 -14.39
N LYS A 376 15.35 -33.31 -13.77
CA LYS A 376 16.05 -32.95 -12.52
C LYS A 376 16.86 -31.66 -12.68
N THR A 377 17.60 -31.53 -13.76
CA THR A 377 18.41 -30.35 -14.05
C THR A 377 17.51 -29.12 -14.23
N LYS A 378 16.37 -29.23 -14.91
CA LYS A 378 15.42 -28.13 -15.09
C LYS A 378 14.82 -27.67 -13.77
N LYS A 379 14.33 -28.61 -12.95
CA LYS A 379 13.78 -28.32 -11.61
C LYS A 379 14.84 -27.70 -10.69
N LEU A 380 16.05 -28.25 -10.69
CA LEU A 380 17.16 -27.71 -9.88
C LEU A 380 17.53 -26.27 -10.30
N ARG A 381 17.46 -25.92 -11.60
CA ARG A 381 17.68 -24.54 -12.05
C ARG A 381 16.65 -23.57 -11.49
N ILE A 382 15.37 -23.98 -11.44
CA ILE A 382 14.30 -23.15 -10.88
C ILE A 382 14.57 -22.89 -9.38
N ILE A 383 14.92 -23.95 -8.62
CA ILE A 383 15.27 -23.84 -7.19
C ILE A 383 16.50 -22.93 -7.02
N ALA A 384 17.55 -23.15 -7.80
CA ALA A 384 18.80 -22.39 -7.74
C ALA A 384 18.59 -20.91 -8.08
N SER A 385 17.74 -20.61 -9.09
CA SER A 385 17.35 -19.24 -9.43
C SER A 385 16.63 -18.57 -8.25
N PHE A 386 15.67 -19.27 -7.63
CA PHE A 386 14.98 -18.73 -6.46
C PHE A 386 15.93 -18.50 -5.27
N LEU A 387 16.82 -19.45 -4.95
CA LEU A 387 17.83 -19.29 -3.90
C LEU A 387 18.72 -18.05 -4.13
N ASN A 388 19.04 -17.74 -5.38
CA ASN A 388 19.83 -16.54 -5.73
C ASN A 388 19.08 -15.23 -5.43
N THR A 389 17.74 -15.21 -5.35
CA THR A 389 16.97 -14.01 -4.99
C THR A 389 17.08 -13.66 -3.50
N ILE A 390 17.48 -14.61 -2.66
CA ILE A 390 17.59 -14.45 -1.20
C ILE A 390 18.87 -13.65 -0.89
N LYS A 391 18.71 -12.40 -0.45
CA LYS A 391 19.83 -11.48 -0.22
C LYS A 391 20.69 -11.86 0.99
N ASN A 392 20.05 -12.30 2.09
CA ASN A 392 20.76 -12.71 3.30
C ASN A 392 21.51 -14.01 3.05
N SER A 393 22.84 -14.01 3.23
CA SER A 393 23.68 -15.18 2.98
C SER A 393 23.45 -16.31 3.99
N VAL A 394 23.17 -15.97 5.25
CA VAL A 394 22.91 -16.97 6.30
C VAL A 394 21.59 -17.69 6.04
N ASP A 395 20.52 -16.94 5.74
CA ASP A 395 19.22 -17.54 5.39
C ASP A 395 19.36 -18.41 4.14
N ARG A 396 20.06 -17.91 3.12
CA ARG A 396 20.28 -18.63 1.86
C ARG A 396 21.00 -19.97 2.09
N GLU A 397 22.00 -20.01 2.96
CA GLU A 397 22.72 -21.23 3.32
C GLU A 397 21.79 -22.24 4.01
N GLN A 398 20.99 -21.80 4.98
CA GLN A 398 19.99 -22.65 5.63
C GLN A 398 19.00 -23.25 4.60
N TYR A 399 18.59 -22.48 3.63
CA TYR A 399 17.71 -22.97 2.58
C TYR A 399 18.39 -23.90 1.58
N VAL A 400 19.69 -23.77 1.33
CA VAL A 400 20.46 -24.74 0.55
C VAL A 400 20.48 -26.10 1.27
N ILE A 401 20.73 -26.13 2.58
CA ILE A 401 20.67 -27.33 3.39
C ILE A 401 19.28 -27.97 3.29
N MET A 402 18.22 -27.17 3.45
CA MET A 402 16.83 -27.65 3.35
C MET A 402 16.52 -28.28 1.97
N VAL A 403 17.02 -27.67 0.88
CA VAL A 403 16.89 -28.25 -0.47
C VAL A 403 17.65 -29.55 -0.58
N ALA A 404 18.89 -29.61 -0.07
CA ALA A 404 19.72 -30.82 -0.08
C ALA A 404 19.01 -32.00 0.61
N GLU A 405 18.44 -31.75 1.79
CA GLU A 405 17.69 -32.76 2.56
C GLU A 405 16.43 -33.24 1.81
N LYS A 406 15.64 -32.31 1.24
CA LYS A 406 14.38 -32.66 0.56
C LYS A 406 14.59 -33.34 -0.81
N THR A 407 15.64 -32.96 -1.53
CA THR A 407 15.92 -33.49 -2.88
C THR A 407 16.89 -34.66 -2.88
N LEU A 408 17.49 -34.97 -1.72
CA LEU A 408 18.58 -35.97 -1.55
C LEU A 408 19.80 -35.64 -2.42
N MET A 409 20.05 -34.38 -2.70
CA MET A 409 21.22 -33.89 -3.42
C MET A 409 22.29 -33.39 -2.46
N VAL A 410 23.56 -33.50 -2.84
CA VAL A 410 24.65 -32.85 -2.10
C VAL A 410 24.65 -31.33 -2.36
N GLU A 411 24.89 -30.53 -1.34
CA GLU A 411 24.90 -29.07 -1.38
C GLU A 411 25.78 -28.49 -2.49
N SER A 412 26.94 -29.13 -2.78
CA SER A 412 27.87 -28.71 -3.84
C SER A 412 27.21 -28.69 -5.23
N VAL A 413 26.26 -29.59 -5.50
CA VAL A 413 25.48 -29.63 -6.76
C VAL A 413 24.53 -28.45 -6.82
N ILE A 414 23.91 -28.09 -5.70
CA ILE A 414 23.00 -26.95 -5.59
C ILE A 414 23.78 -25.64 -5.78
N TYR A 415 24.92 -25.48 -5.09
CA TYR A 415 25.79 -24.30 -5.27
C TYR A 415 26.31 -24.17 -6.71
N ASN A 416 26.68 -25.29 -7.36
CA ASN A 416 27.10 -25.29 -8.76
C ASN A 416 25.94 -24.84 -9.70
N ALA A 417 24.72 -25.27 -9.42
CA ALA A 417 23.54 -24.81 -10.16
C ALA A 417 23.27 -23.32 -9.95
N MET A 418 23.37 -22.82 -8.70
CA MET A 418 23.25 -21.40 -8.35
C MET A 418 24.29 -20.54 -9.10
N ASN A 419 25.54 -20.99 -9.13
CA ASN A 419 26.63 -20.28 -9.84
C ASN A 419 26.42 -20.28 -11.35
N LYS A 420 25.89 -21.37 -11.94
CA LYS A 420 25.54 -21.43 -13.36
C LYS A 420 24.38 -20.48 -13.69
N CYS A 421 23.37 -20.41 -12.84
CA CYS A 421 22.26 -19.47 -13.01
C CYS A 421 22.74 -18.01 -12.98
N LYS A 422 23.60 -17.64 -12.03
CA LYS A 422 24.21 -16.29 -11.98
C LYS A 422 24.99 -15.94 -13.27
N LYS A 423 25.76 -16.89 -13.81
CA LYS A 423 26.49 -16.69 -15.08
C LYS A 423 25.55 -16.56 -16.28
N GLN A 424 24.44 -17.27 -16.32
CA GLN A 424 23.44 -17.17 -17.39
C GLN A 424 22.63 -15.86 -17.31
N GLU A 425 22.32 -15.36 -16.12
CA GLU A 425 21.70 -14.04 -15.94
C GLU A 425 22.60 -12.93 -16.49
N ILE A 426 23.92 -13.05 -16.38
CA ILE A 426 24.90 -12.12 -16.97
C ILE A 426 24.90 -12.24 -18.52
N TYR A 427 24.58 -13.40 -19.10
CA TYR A 427 24.60 -13.64 -20.56
C TYR A 427 23.26 -13.37 -21.28
N TYR A 428 22.13 -13.47 -20.55
CA TYR A 428 20.76 -13.32 -21.11
C TYR A 428 19.98 -12.15 -20.51
N SER A 429 20.54 -11.46 -19.54
CA SER A 429 19.98 -10.18 -19.14
C SER A 429 20.36 -9.15 -20.19
N THR A 430 19.46 -8.89 -21.13
CA THR A 430 19.24 -7.51 -21.53
C THR A 430 19.25 -6.72 -20.22
N PRO A 431 20.03 -5.64 -20.12
CA PRO A 431 20.21 -4.95 -18.85
C PRO A 431 18.83 -4.60 -18.28
N LYS A 432 18.45 -5.23 -17.18
CA LYS A 432 17.31 -4.79 -16.38
C LYS A 432 17.65 -3.39 -15.93
N LYS A 433 16.99 -2.42 -16.56
CA LYS A 433 17.09 -0.96 -16.37
C LYS A 433 16.97 -0.47 -14.92
N LEU A 434 16.88 -1.33 -13.90
CA LEU A 434 16.42 -0.97 -12.55
C LEU A 434 17.51 -0.84 -11.48
N THR A 435 18.68 -1.42 -11.62
CA THR A 435 19.74 -1.29 -10.60
C THR A 435 20.75 -0.18 -10.89
N TRP A 436 20.84 0.29 -12.14
CA TRP A 436 21.69 1.39 -12.56
C TRP A 436 21.01 2.76 -12.43
N LEU A 437 19.70 2.83 -12.49
CA LEU A 437 18.90 4.06 -12.36
C LEU A 437 18.90 4.67 -10.94
N SER A 438 19.19 3.88 -9.90
CA SER A 438 19.17 4.40 -8.52
C SER A 438 20.41 5.25 -8.18
N ARG A 439 21.58 4.93 -8.71
CA ARG A 439 22.82 5.63 -8.38
C ARG A 439 22.89 7.03 -9.01
N PRO A 440 22.61 7.22 -10.31
CA PRO A 440 22.56 8.56 -10.91
C PRO A 440 21.48 9.46 -10.30
N VAL A 441 20.30 8.91 -10.02
CA VAL A 441 19.21 9.63 -9.34
C VAL A 441 19.64 10.11 -7.96
N TYR A 442 20.26 9.25 -7.17
CA TYR A 442 20.81 9.60 -5.86
C TYR A 442 21.89 10.69 -5.96
N THR A 443 22.82 10.54 -6.90
CA THR A 443 23.89 11.51 -7.17
C THR A 443 23.35 12.89 -7.55
N GLN A 444 22.35 12.94 -8.43
CA GLN A 444 21.70 14.20 -8.83
C GLN A 444 21.00 14.88 -7.64
N ARG A 445 20.35 14.10 -6.76
CA ARG A 445 19.73 14.62 -5.54
C ARG A 445 20.74 15.19 -4.56
N ILE A 446 21.91 14.55 -4.38
CA ILE A 446 23.00 15.09 -3.55
C ILE A 446 23.48 16.43 -4.11
N ILE A 447 23.73 16.54 -5.41
CA ILE A 447 24.16 17.78 -6.05
C ILE A 447 23.17 18.91 -5.78
N ILE A 448 21.88 18.67 -5.98
CA ILE A 448 20.86 19.71 -5.77
C ILE A 448 20.67 20.02 -4.28
N SER A 449 20.85 19.04 -3.38
CA SER A 449 20.71 19.26 -1.93
C SER A 449 21.76 20.22 -1.37
N THR A 450 22.93 20.35 -2.02
CA THR A 450 23.93 21.36 -1.61
C THR A 450 23.42 22.79 -1.73
N LEU A 451 22.44 23.04 -2.60
CA LEU A 451 21.81 24.36 -2.72
C LEU A 451 20.94 24.74 -1.52
N PHE A 452 20.51 23.78 -0.70
CA PHE A 452 19.73 24.01 0.51
C PHE A 452 20.58 24.14 1.78
N THR A 453 21.88 23.87 1.73
CA THR A 453 22.80 23.99 2.86
C THR A 453 23.12 25.45 3.18
N ASP A 454 23.72 25.72 4.34
CA ASP A 454 24.20 27.05 4.74
C ASP A 454 25.54 27.47 4.09
N LEU A 455 26.04 26.69 3.15
CA LEU A 455 27.25 26.97 2.39
C LEU A 455 27.17 28.32 1.64
N ASN A 456 28.34 28.93 1.39
CA ASN A 456 28.41 30.17 0.61
C ASN A 456 27.86 29.95 -0.82
N LYS A 457 26.70 30.51 -1.10
CA LYS A 457 25.97 30.31 -2.36
C LYS A 457 26.75 30.77 -3.59
N GLY A 458 27.52 31.86 -3.45
CA GLY A 458 28.36 32.36 -4.55
C GLY A 458 29.47 31.37 -4.92
N LYS A 459 30.19 30.84 -3.93
CA LYS A 459 31.25 29.85 -4.13
C LYS A 459 30.68 28.54 -4.67
N LEU A 460 29.53 28.11 -4.12
CA LEU A 460 28.85 26.90 -4.54
C LEU A 460 28.41 26.96 -6.01
N LEU A 461 27.75 28.04 -6.44
CA LEU A 461 27.31 28.23 -7.83
C LEU A 461 28.47 28.37 -8.80
N ASP A 462 29.58 29.02 -8.38
CA ASP A 462 30.80 29.10 -9.17
C ASP A 462 31.44 27.72 -9.40
N THR A 463 31.53 26.90 -8.36
CA THR A 463 32.00 25.51 -8.44
C THR A 463 31.14 24.67 -9.36
N ILE A 464 29.81 24.74 -9.21
CA ILE A 464 28.87 24.04 -10.08
C ILE A 464 29.02 24.43 -11.54
N SER A 465 29.23 25.71 -11.81
CA SER A 465 29.49 26.22 -13.16
C SER A 465 30.80 25.72 -13.75
N LYS A 466 31.89 25.74 -12.98
CA LYS A 466 33.23 25.26 -13.40
C LYS A 466 33.22 23.77 -13.76
N LEU A 467 32.44 22.96 -13.04
CA LEU A 467 32.34 21.53 -13.27
C LEU A 467 31.32 21.16 -14.37
N ASN A 468 30.62 22.14 -14.97
CA ASN A 468 29.56 21.93 -15.96
C ASN A 468 28.48 20.94 -15.52
N ILE A 469 28.16 20.94 -14.24
CA ILE A 469 27.25 19.94 -13.61
C ILE A 469 25.90 19.88 -14.32
N VAL A 470 25.37 21.01 -14.72
CA VAL A 470 24.03 21.14 -15.35
C VAL A 470 23.88 20.29 -16.61
N ASP A 471 25.01 20.04 -17.31
CA ASP A 471 25.00 19.26 -18.56
C ASP A 471 24.81 17.74 -18.32
N TYR A 472 25.11 17.29 -17.10
CA TYR A 472 24.98 15.88 -16.70
C TYR A 472 23.70 15.56 -15.97
N LEU A 473 22.84 16.57 -15.64
CA LEU A 473 21.57 16.36 -14.99
C LEU A 473 20.50 15.88 -15.99
N GLU A 474 19.72 14.89 -15.57
CA GLU A 474 18.53 14.47 -16.31
C GLU A 474 17.50 15.61 -16.39
N PRO A 475 16.63 15.65 -17.42
CA PRO A 475 15.73 16.78 -17.68
C PRO A 475 14.93 17.26 -16.47
N LEU A 476 14.42 16.35 -15.65
CA LEU A 476 13.66 16.67 -14.44
C LEU A 476 14.54 17.35 -13.38
N TYR A 477 15.68 16.77 -13.06
CA TYR A 477 16.61 17.32 -12.07
C TYR A 477 17.27 18.61 -12.55
N LYS A 478 17.52 18.74 -13.85
CA LYS A 478 17.97 19.97 -14.48
C LYS A 478 16.94 21.10 -14.31
N SER A 479 15.67 20.81 -14.51
CA SER A 479 14.58 21.79 -14.29
C SER A 479 14.53 22.25 -12.83
N ILE A 480 14.55 21.30 -11.89
CA ILE A 480 14.55 21.59 -10.44
C ILE A 480 15.78 22.44 -10.05
N PHE A 481 16.95 22.07 -10.54
CA PHE A 481 18.18 22.79 -10.27
C PHE A 481 18.12 24.24 -10.74
N LEU A 482 17.71 24.45 -12.00
CA LEU A 482 17.65 25.79 -12.60
C LEU A 482 16.61 26.68 -11.87
N GLU A 483 15.48 26.14 -11.53
CA GLU A 483 14.43 26.86 -10.79
C GLU A 483 14.92 27.26 -9.38
N LEU A 484 15.51 26.32 -8.64
CA LEU A 484 16.07 26.59 -7.31
C LEU A 484 17.23 27.59 -7.36
N ARG A 485 18.12 27.46 -8.34
CA ARG A 485 19.20 28.44 -8.58
C ARG A 485 18.66 29.84 -8.79
N ASP A 486 17.67 30.00 -9.69
CA ASP A 486 17.10 31.29 -10.02
C ASP A 486 16.36 31.90 -8.82
N TYR A 487 15.69 31.05 -8.02
CA TYR A 487 15.11 31.46 -6.75
C TYR A 487 16.16 31.98 -5.77
N ILE A 488 17.28 31.28 -5.59
CA ILE A 488 18.39 31.67 -4.71
C ILE A 488 18.95 33.01 -5.15
N LEU A 489 19.24 33.20 -6.46
CA LEU A 489 19.76 34.42 -7.00
C LEU A 489 18.83 35.62 -6.82
N GLY A 490 17.54 35.42 -6.89
CA GLY A 490 16.51 36.47 -6.75
C GLY A 490 16.11 36.80 -5.31
N ASN A 491 16.35 35.89 -4.35
CA ASN A 491 15.84 36.00 -2.99
C ASN A 491 16.90 35.91 -1.89
N THR A 492 18.21 36.07 -2.22
CA THR A 492 19.26 36.11 -1.20
C THR A 492 19.32 37.49 -0.58
N GLN A 493 18.99 37.61 0.69
CA GLN A 493 19.13 38.82 1.51
C GLN A 493 20.14 38.56 2.62
N GLU A 494 21.17 39.40 2.74
CA GLU A 494 22.26 39.27 3.73
C GLU A 494 22.89 37.86 3.76
N GLY A 495 23.01 37.20 2.60
CA GLY A 495 23.60 35.85 2.49
C GLY A 495 22.67 34.69 2.88
N LYS A 496 21.43 34.95 3.28
CA LYS A 496 20.46 33.93 3.65
C LYS A 496 19.32 33.84 2.63
N VAL A 497 18.81 32.62 2.43
CA VAL A 497 17.70 32.31 1.53
C VAL A 497 16.50 31.81 2.35
N ASP A 498 15.31 32.37 2.13
CA ASP A 498 14.08 31.89 2.75
C ASP A 498 13.50 30.72 1.95
N TYR A 499 13.88 29.50 2.31
CA TYR A 499 13.37 28.28 1.68
C TYR A 499 11.90 27.97 2.00
N ASN A 500 11.33 28.52 3.09
CA ASN A 500 9.90 28.31 3.38
C ASN A 500 9.02 28.94 2.30
N LYS A 501 9.41 30.11 1.81
CA LYS A 501 8.72 30.75 0.69
C LYS A 501 8.85 29.93 -0.60
N TYR A 502 10.03 29.40 -0.89
CA TYR A 502 10.24 28.51 -2.04
C TYR A 502 9.34 27.26 -1.99
N PHE A 503 9.26 26.59 -0.83
CA PHE A 503 8.37 25.44 -0.67
C PHE A 503 6.90 25.80 -0.84
N THR A 504 6.49 26.98 -0.39
CA THR A 504 5.11 27.47 -0.60
C THR A 504 4.81 27.67 -2.09
N GLU A 505 5.75 28.24 -2.85
CA GLU A 505 5.63 28.42 -4.29
C GLU A 505 5.56 27.09 -5.05
N ILE A 506 6.38 26.10 -4.67
CA ILE A 506 6.35 24.75 -5.26
C ILE A 506 5.04 24.03 -4.95
N SER A 507 4.60 24.05 -3.69
CA SER A 507 3.30 23.44 -3.29
C SER A 507 2.12 24.05 -4.03
N SER A 508 2.25 25.30 -4.49
CA SER A 508 1.23 25.98 -5.28
C SER A 508 1.09 25.43 -6.70
N LYS A 509 2.09 24.70 -7.22
CA LYS A 509 2.08 24.13 -8.58
C LYS A 509 1.24 22.84 -8.71
N ASN A 510 0.76 22.28 -7.61
CA ASN A 510 -0.07 21.06 -7.57
C ASN A 510 0.57 19.82 -8.22
N ASP A 511 1.89 19.71 -8.22
CA ASP A 511 2.63 18.57 -8.71
C ASP A 511 3.19 17.78 -7.51
N GLU A 512 2.43 16.77 -7.06
CA GLU A 512 2.78 15.94 -5.90
C GLU A 512 4.13 15.21 -6.09
N LEU A 513 4.45 14.83 -7.34
CA LEU A 513 5.72 14.17 -7.65
C LEU A 513 6.88 15.15 -7.49
N LEU A 514 6.74 16.37 -8.02
CA LEU A 514 7.74 17.42 -7.90
C LEU A 514 7.93 17.84 -6.43
N GLU A 515 6.84 18.05 -5.70
CA GLU A 515 6.87 18.38 -4.26
C GLU A 515 7.59 17.28 -3.46
N GLY A 516 7.29 16.01 -3.73
CA GLY A 516 7.95 14.87 -3.10
C GLY A 516 9.46 14.82 -3.38
N ILE A 517 9.87 15.03 -4.62
CA ILE A 517 11.29 15.03 -5.01
C ILE A 517 12.04 16.19 -4.35
N ILE A 518 11.48 17.40 -4.36
CA ILE A 518 12.13 18.58 -3.75
C ILE A 518 12.21 18.44 -2.24
N THR A 519 11.18 17.87 -1.60
CA THR A 519 11.21 17.55 -0.16
C THR A 519 12.32 16.56 0.16
N ASP A 520 12.47 15.49 -0.62
CA ASP A 520 13.55 14.51 -0.45
C ASP A 520 14.93 15.15 -0.61
N ILE A 521 15.10 16.04 -1.60
CA ILE A 521 16.34 16.77 -1.85
C ILE A 521 16.68 17.70 -0.67
N HIS A 522 15.71 18.45 -0.18
CA HIS A 522 15.90 19.32 0.98
C HIS A 522 16.25 18.52 2.24
N MET A 523 15.61 17.37 2.45
CA MET A 523 15.93 16.51 3.59
C MET A 523 17.35 15.97 3.54
N LYS A 524 17.89 15.73 2.32
CA LYS A 524 19.27 15.35 2.12
C LYS A 524 20.28 16.46 2.48
N SER A 525 19.89 17.72 2.41
CA SER A 525 20.78 18.82 2.80
C SER A 525 21.18 18.76 4.28
N TYR A 526 20.33 18.20 5.15
CA TYR A 526 20.68 18.00 6.55
C TYR A 526 21.79 16.97 6.79
N GLU A 527 21.96 16.03 5.86
CA GLU A 527 23.09 15.09 5.89
C GLU A 527 24.42 15.77 5.50
N LEU A 528 24.33 16.97 4.93
CA LEU A 528 25.46 17.76 4.44
C LEU A 528 25.75 19.00 5.33
N GLU A 529 25.08 19.17 6.48
CA GLU A 529 25.23 20.32 7.36
C GLU A 529 26.63 20.46 7.99
N ASP A 530 27.38 19.36 8.09
CA ASP A 530 28.73 19.32 8.63
C ASP A 530 29.82 19.56 7.57
N ILE A 531 29.43 19.78 6.29
CA ILE A 531 30.38 20.02 5.20
C ILE A 531 30.77 21.49 5.19
N GLU A 532 32.09 21.74 5.22
CA GLU A 532 32.66 23.08 5.12
C GLU A 532 32.78 23.51 3.65
N ASP A 533 32.81 24.85 3.43
CA ASP A 533 32.99 25.46 2.10
C ASP A 533 34.21 24.95 1.32
N GLU A 534 35.22 24.48 2.03
CA GLU A 534 36.49 23.99 1.43
C GLU A 534 36.35 22.56 0.88
N GLN A 535 35.40 21.76 1.41
CA GLN A 535 35.18 20.38 1.04
C GLN A 535 34.16 20.24 -0.11
N ILE A 536 33.45 21.33 -0.45
CA ILE A 536 32.35 21.28 -1.43
C ILE A 536 32.85 20.95 -2.85
N GLU A 537 34.04 21.40 -3.22
CA GLU A 537 34.62 21.15 -4.56
C GLU A 537 34.96 19.66 -4.73
N GLU A 538 35.49 19.02 -3.69
CA GLU A 538 35.79 17.59 -3.68
C GLU A 538 34.51 16.76 -3.77
N LEU A 539 33.51 17.08 -2.95
CA LEU A 539 32.21 16.42 -2.98
C LEU A 539 31.56 16.52 -4.37
N LEU A 540 31.46 17.71 -4.92
CA LEU A 540 30.83 17.92 -6.23
C LEU A 540 31.61 17.25 -7.36
N THR A 541 32.93 17.22 -7.31
CA THR A 541 33.77 16.55 -8.29
C THR A 541 33.51 15.05 -8.29
N GLU A 542 33.45 14.41 -7.12
CA GLU A 542 33.11 12.98 -6.98
C GLU A 542 31.72 12.64 -7.56
N GLN A 543 30.74 13.50 -7.28
CA GLN A 543 29.39 13.29 -7.81
C GLN A 543 29.34 13.45 -9.34
N VAL A 544 30.03 14.42 -9.88
CA VAL A 544 30.11 14.65 -11.36
C VAL A 544 30.82 13.51 -12.06
N ASP A 545 31.90 12.99 -11.51
CA ASP A 545 32.62 11.86 -12.10
C ASP A 545 31.73 10.61 -12.13
N THR A 546 30.90 10.40 -11.10
CA THR A 546 29.88 9.34 -11.10
C THR A 546 28.86 9.53 -12.23
N LEU A 547 28.41 10.77 -12.51
CA LEU A 547 27.47 11.04 -13.61
C LEU A 547 28.13 10.89 -14.99
N LYS A 548 29.41 11.27 -15.14
CA LYS A 548 30.18 11.09 -16.39
C LYS A 548 30.37 9.61 -16.71
N GLU A 549 30.74 8.78 -15.73
CA GLU A 549 30.86 7.34 -15.91
C GLU A 549 29.54 6.75 -16.40
N TYR A 550 28.42 7.18 -15.81
CA TYR A 550 27.08 6.74 -16.23
C TYR A 550 26.74 7.19 -17.65
N ALA A 551 27.04 8.45 -18.02
CA ALA A 551 26.80 8.97 -19.36
C ALA A 551 27.60 8.22 -20.43
N MET A 552 28.86 7.85 -20.15
CA MET A 552 29.68 7.05 -21.06
C MET A 552 29.07 5.66 -21.29
N VAL A 553 28.64 4.98 -20.24
CA VAL A 553 28.02 3.65 -20.33
C VAL A 553 26.70 3.69 -21.11
N THR A 554 25.93 4.77 -21.00
CA THR A 554 24.63 4.92 -21.69
C THR A 554 24.76 5.40 -23.14
N SER A 555 25.88 5.97 -23.54
CA SER A 555 26.14 6.39 -24.92
C SER A 555 26.71 5.27 -25.80
N GLU A 556 27.16 4.16 -25.22
CA GLU A 556 27.67 2.98 -25.93
C GLU A 556 26.59 1.90 -26.16
N VAL A 557 25.35 2.13 -25.72
CA VAL A 557 24.16 1.28 -25.92
C VAL A 557 23.16 1.97 -26.84
#